data_63a0aebdf3d2fe3b136cfbf378d7e024
#
_entry.id   63a0aebdf3d2fe3b136cfbf378d7e024
#
_cell.length_a   1.000
_cell.length_b   1.000
_cell.length_c   1.000
_cell.angle_alpha   90.00
_cell.angle_beta   90.00
_cell.angle_gamma   90.00
#
_symmetry.space_group_name_H-M   'P 1'
#
loop_
_entity.id
_entity.type
_entity.pdbx_description
1 polymer ?
#
loop_
_entity_poly.entity_id
_entity_poly.type
_entity_poly.pdbx_seq_one_letter_code
_entity_poly.pdbx_strand_id
1 'polypeptide(L)'
;MAEFSIGHRRYRTKGEAKEAVREVLYQYTVGSIVDQEDDHLLLLDLLDMHHEADDKIGPGVEAFAIAPPQRGTYPGFEVIRTDGSRIDFSYQTCLKPPTYRQQVMNVMRDEVKSAINAFFESRRAAGSLVSDQSGTPLNSSNTAVSYFQGPSFVDIAEEFAKMVGGWEAIELTPSTEPGLGRFKDRDLVERWFSHHQERAVLGLLSSQENQRRPRR
;
A
#
# COMPACT_ATOMS: atom_id res chain seq x y z
N MET A 1 30.48 3.53 -7.91
CA MET A 1 29.04 3.27 -7.88
C MET A 1 28.77 2.57 -6.56
N ALA A 2 27.71 2.93 -5.83
CA ALA A 2 27.40 2.30 -4.56
C ALA A 2 26.94 0.85 -4.80
N GLU A 3 27.65 -0.11 -4.26
CA GLU A 3 27.27 -1.52 -4.25
C GLU A 3 26.05 -1.70 -3.34
N PHE A 4 25.09 -2.54 -3.74
CA PHE A 4 23.90 -2.84 -2.95
C PHE A 4 23.93 -4.29 -2.47
N SER A 5 23.56 -4.54 -1.21
CA SER A 5 23.62 -5.88 -0.64
C SER A 5 22.26 -6.32 -0.10
N ILE A 6 21.94 -7.60 -0.25
CA ILE A 6 20.86 -8.31 0.45
C ILE A 6 21.55 -9.45 1.21
N GLY A 7 21.60 -9.37 2.55
CA GLY A 7 22.39 -10.26 3.35
C GLY A 7 23.87 -10.26 2.91
N HIS A 8 24.38 -11.43 2.57
CA HIS A 8 25.75 -11.62 2.09
C HIS A 8 25.89 -11.47 0.55
N ARG A 9 24.79 -11.37 -0.20
CA ARG A 9 24.79 -11.22 -1.65
C ARG A 9 25.06 -9.78 -2.05
N ARG A 10 25.94 -9.58 -3.01
CA ARG A 10 26.34 -8.25 -3.49
C ARG A 10 25.88 -8.03 -4.92
N TYR A 11 25.31 -6.86 -5.17
CA TYR A 11 24.82 -6.41 -6.48
C TYR A 11 25.49 -5.09 -6.83
N ARG A 12 25.76 -4.88 -8.12
CA ARG A 12 26.36 -3.62 -8.58
C ARG A 12 25.40 -2.43 -8.40
N THR A 13 24.10 -2.71 -8.44
CA THR A 13 23.06 -1.69 -8.28
C THR A 13 21.86 -2.28 -7.56
N LYS A 14 21.07 -1.40 -6.97
CA LYS A 14 19.75 -1.75 -6.41
C LYS A 14 18.78 -2.30 -7.46
N GLY A 15 18.88 -1.82 -8.72
CA GLY A 15 18.11 -2.33 -9.84
C GLY A 15 18.42 -3.81 -10.12
N GLU A 16 19.70 -4.18 -10.11
CA GLU A 16 20.14 -5.57 -10.26
C GLU A 16 19.62 -6.46 -9.12
N ALA A 17 19.69 -5.99 -7.87
CA ALA A 17 19.11 -6.70 -6.73
C ALA A 17 17.60 -6.91 -6.88
N LYS A 18 16.89 -5.87 -7.37
CA LYS A 18 15.46 -5.95 -7.62
C LYS A 18 15.10 -6.98 -8.69
N GLU A 19 15.86 -7.05 -9.78
CA GLU A 19 15.64 -8.03 -10.84
C GLU A 19 15.92 -9.46 -10.35
N ALA A 20 16.98 -9.67 -9.57
CA ALA A 20 17.24 -10.99 -8.98
C ALA A 20 16.07 -11.48 -8.11
N VAL A 21 15.51 -10.63 -7.25
CA VAL A 21 14.32 -10.99 -6.44
C VAL A 21 13.09 -11.22 -7.32
N ARG A 22 12.95 -10.44 -8.39
CA ARG A 22 11.85 -10.60 -9.34
C ARG A 22 11.96 -11.89 -10.14
N GLU A 23 13.14 -12.32 -10.50
CA GLU A 23 13.38 -13.62 -11.13
C GLU A 23 12.88 -14.76 -10.24
N VAL A 24 13.18 -14.74 -8.94
CA VAL A 24 12.62 -15.71 -7.98
C VAL A 24 11.08 -15.66 -7.98
N LEU A 25 10.47 -14.47 -7.96
CA LEU A 25 9.01 -14.35 -7.95
C LEU A 25 8.34 -15.02 -9.16
N TYR A 26 8.96 -14.94 -10.33
CA TYR A 26 8.39 -15.48 -11.57
C TYR A 26 8.91 -16.87 -11.98
N GLN A 27 9.92 -17.38 -11.28
CA GLN A 27 10.40 -18.76 -11.44
C GLN A 27 9.39 -19.77 -10.91
N TYR A 28 8.61 -19.39 -9.90
CA TYR A 28 7.61 -20.23 -9.26
C TYR A 28 6.19 -19.89 -9.72
N THR A 29 5.30 -20.87 -9.71
CA THR A 29 3.87 -20.65 -10.02
C THR A 29 3.13 -20.09 -8.80
N VAL A 30 2.06 -19.33 -9.06
CA VAL A 30 1.20 -18.84 -7.96
C VAL A 30 0.63 -20.01 -7.16
N GLY A 31 0.74 -19.94 -5.85
CA GLY A 31 0.34 -20.97 -4.89
C GLY A 31 1.43 -21.98 -4.54
N SER A 32 2.56 -22.01 -5.25
CA SER A 32 3.68 -22.90 -4.90
C SER A 32 4.56 -22.33 -3.78
N ILE A 33 5.25 -23.24 -3.11
CA ILE A 33 6.30 -22.92 -2.13
C ILE A 33 7.61 -22.69 -2.86
N VAL A 34 8.42 -21.75 -2.37
CA VAL A 34 9.80 -21.54 -2.79
C VAL A 34 10.65 -22.65 -2.17
N ASP A 35 11.02 -23.65 -2.96
CA ASP A 35 11.66 -24.89 -2.52
C ASP A 35 13.18 -24.92 -2.76
N GLN A 36 13.73 -23.97 -3.55
CA GLN A 36 15.17 -23.84 -3.71
C GLN A 36 15.79 -23.15 -2.49
N GLU A 37 16.81 -23.77 -1.91
CA GLU A 37 17.47 -23.27 -0.70
C GLU A 37 18.05 -21.85 -0.88
N ASP A 38 18.71 -21.61 -2.00
CA ASP A 38 19.29 -20.30 -2.31
C ASP A 38 18.25 -19.18 -2.42
N ASP A 39 17.08 -19.49 -3.00
CA ASP A 39 15.97 -18.55 -3.12
C ASP A 39 15.33 -18.29 -1.75
N HIS A 40 15.16 -19.33 -0.95
CA HIS A 40 14.65 -19.22 0.42
C HIS A 40 15.55 -18.33 1.28
N LEU A 41 16.87 -18.53 1.22
CA LEU A 41 17.85 -17.72 1.95
C LEU A 41 17.86 -16.27 1.46
N LEU A 42 17.74 -16.03 0.15
CA LEU A 42 17.60 -14.68 -0.39
C LEU A 42 16.36 -13.97 0.15
N LEU A 43 15.24 -14.67 0.25
CA LEU A 43 13.98 -14.09 0.75
C LEU A 43 14.02 -13.85 2.26
N LEU A 44 14.74 -14.68 3.04
CA LEU A 44 14.98 -14.42 4.46
C LEU A 44 15.80 -13.14 4.66
N ASP A 45 16.96 -13.05 3.98
CA ASP A 45 17.81 -11.86 4.03
C ASP A 45 17.06 -10.60 3.59
N LEU A 46 16.15 -10.73 2.60
CA LEU A 46 15.35 -9.63 2.12
C LEU A 46 14.26 -9.25 3.13
N LEU A 47 13.63 -10.21 3.79
CA LEU A 47 12.60 -9.98 4.81
C LEU A 47 13.17 -9.21 6.01
N ASP A 48 14.43 -9.49 6.41
CA ASP A 48 15.12 -8.74 7.47
C ASP A 48 15.30 -7.25 7.13
N MET A 49 15.25 -6.89 5.85
CA MET A 49 15.28 -5.49 5.41
C MET A 49 13.90 -4.81 5.45
N HIS A 50 12.84 -5.55 5.77
CA HIS A 50 11.49 -4.97 5.85
C HIS A 50 11.36 -4.11 7.12
N HIS A 51 10.73 -2.92 7.02
CA HIS A 51 10.56 -2.03 8.17
C HIS A 51 9.66 -2.61 9.28
N GLU A 52 8.87 -3.64 8.97
CA GLU A 52 8.05 -4.44 9.88
C GLU A 52 8.56 -5.89 9.95
N ALA A 53 9.86 -6.12 9.86
CA ALA A 53 10.43 -7.47 9.80
C ALA A 53 9.98 -8.34 10.98
N ASP A 54 10.04 -7.80 12.19
CA ASP A 54 9.64 -8.54 13.41
C ASP A 54 8.19 -9.00 13.35
N ASP A 55 7.28 -8.12 12.87
CA ASP A 55 5.86 -8.45 12.71
C ASP A 55 5.63 -9.47 11.59
N LYS A 56 6.41 -9.39 10.50
CA LYS A 56 6.30 -10.32 9.37
C LYS A 56 6.85 -11.70 9.71
N ILE A 57 7.94 -11.77 10.47
CA ILE A 57 8.57 -13.00 10.93
C ILE A 57 7.70 -13.66 12.02
N GLY A 58 7.23 -12.87 13.01
CA GLY A 58 6.40 -13.36 14.11
C GLY A 58 7.05 -14.54 14.84
N PRO A 59 6.37 -15.71 14.96
CA PRO A 59 6.90 -16.89 15.67
C PRO A 59 8.04 -17.59 14.92
N GLY A 60 8.38 -17.15 13.73
CA GLY A 60 9.43 -17.70 12.88
C GLY A 60 8.93 -18.01 11.45
N VAL A 61 9.86 -18.05 10.51
CA VAL A 61 9.58 -18.38 9.11
C VAL A 61 9.78 -19.87 8.88
N GLU A 62 8.77 -20.55 8.39
CA GLU A 62 8.84 -21.94 7.94
C GLU A 62 9.19 -22.01 6.45
N ALA A 63 8.48 -21.23 5.63
CA ALA A 63 8.65 -21.21 4.19
C ALA A 63 8.19 -19.87 3.57
N PHE A 64 8.49 -19.69 2.30
CA PHE A 64 7.91 -18.67 1.45
C PHE A 64 7.04 -19.30 0.38
N ALA A 65 5.98 -18.60 -0.03
CA ALA A 65 5.12 -18.98 -1.14
C ALA A 65 4.86 -17.81 -2.08
N ILE A 66 4.40 -18.12 -3.29
CA ILE A 66 3.94 -17.11 -4.25
C ILE A 66 2.44 -16.92 -4.07
N ALA A 67 2.04 -15.78 -3.55
CA ALA A 67 0.64 -15.43 -3.35
C ALA A 67 0.00 -14.85 -4.62
N PRO A 68 -1.30 -15.08 -4.84
CA PRO A 68 -2.04 -14.41 -5.89
C PRO A 68 -2.07 -12.89 -5.63
N PRO A 69 -2.34 -12.07 -6.67
CA PRO A 69 -2.45 -10.64 -6.49
C PRO A 69 -3.51 -10.27 -5.45
N GLN A 70 -3.11 -9.62 -4.37
CA GLN A 70 -4.04 -9.07 -3.38
C GLN A 70 -4.52 -7.67 -3.79
N ARG A 71 -3.63 -6.89 -4.41
CA ARG A 71 -3.91 -5.58 -5.01
C ARG A 71 -3.22 -5.50 -6.37
N GLY A 72 -3.97 -5.15 -7.41
CA GLY A 72 -3.43 -5.09 -8.77
C GLY A 72 -3.41 -6.42 -9.51
N THR A 73 -2.47 -6.61 -10.42
CA THR A 73 -2.41 -7.74 -11.36
C THR A 73 -1.22 -8.67 -11.18
N TYR A 74 -0.30 -8.33 -10.25
CA TYR A 74 0.97 -9.06 -10.10
C TYR A 74 0.97 -9.91 -8.83
N PRO A 75 1.56 -11.12 -8.87
CA PRO A 75 1.75 -11.94 -7.69
C PRO A 75 2.71 -11.29 -6.70
N GLY A 76 2.69 -11.74 -5.47
CA GLY A 76 3.56 -11.31 -4.39
C GLY A 76 4.18 -12.48 -3.65
N PHE A 77 5.07 -12.17 -2.73
CA PHE A 77 5.56 -13.17 -1.77
C PHE A 77 4.67 -13.22 -0.54
N GLU A 78 4.57 -14.41 0.02
CA GLU A 78 3.88 -14.70 1.27
C GLU A 78 4.84 -15.46 2.20
N VAL A 79 4.89 -15.06 3.45
CA VAL A 79 5.60 -15.78 4.51
C VAL A 79 4.65 -16.83 5.09
N ILE A 80 5.06 -18.08 5.14
CA ILE A 80 4.43 -19.15 5.91
C ILE A 80 5.20 -19.24 7.21
N ARG A 81 4.50 -19.00 8.32
CA ARG A 81 5.11 -19.02 9.64
C ARG A 81 5.06 -20.40 10.28
N THR A 82 5.91 -20.61 11.30
CA THR A 82 5.99 -21.89 12.02
C THR A 82 4.71 -22.28 12.78
N ASP A 83 3.81 -21.32 13.04
CA ASP A 83 2.47 -21.56 13.60
C ASP A 83 1.39 -21.84 12.54
N GLY A 84 1.79 -21.92 11.26
CA GLY A 84 0.90 -22.14 10.12
C GLY A 84 0.18 -20.87 9.64
N SER A 85 0.35 -19.73 10.31
CA SER A 85 -0.19 -18.45 9.83
C SER A 85 0.56 -17.97 8.60
N ARG A 86 -0.12 -17.14 7.78
CA ARG A 86 0.43 -16.62 6.52
C ARG A 86 0.31 -15.12 6.48
N ILE A 87 1.33 -14.47 5.95
CA ILE A 87 1.37 -13.01 5.81
C ILE A 87 2.11 -12.63 4.54
N ASP A 88 1.56 -11.67 3.78
CA ASP A 88 2.25 -11.12 2.62
C ASP A 88 3.46 -10.28 3.01
N PHE A 89 4.45 -10.19 2.14
CA PHE A 89 5.46 -9.16 2.23
C PHE A 89 5.84 -8.62 0.85
N SER A 90 6.16 -7.34 0.83
CA SER A 90 6.54 -6.66 -0.40
C SER A 90 8.05 -6.53 -0.52
N TYR A 91 8.66 -7.26 -1.45
CA TYR A 91 10.08 -7.11 -1.75
C TYR A 91 10.44 -5.67 -2.18
N GLN A 92 9.50 -4.95 -2.77
CA GLN A 92 9.73 -3.55 -3.14
C GLN A 92 9.84 -2.65 -1.90
N THR A 93 9.05 -2.94 -0.87
CA THR A 93 9.12 -2.26 0.43
C THR A 93 10.43 -2.56 1.14
N CYS A 94 10.91 -3.81 1.10
CA CYS A 94 12.23 -4.18 1.63
C CYS A 94 13.35 -3.38 0.98
N LEU A 95 13.33 -3.31 -0.34
CA LEU A 95 14.34 -2.57 -1.09
C LEU A 95 14.21 -1.05 -0.94
N LYS A 96 13.01 -0.53 -0.80
CA LYS A 96 12.73 0.90 -0.62
C LYS A 96 11.64 1.08 0.44
N PRO A 97 12.00 1.03 1.72
CA PRO A 97 11.03 1.24 2.79
C PRO A 97 10.34 2.60 2.62
N PRO A 98 9.03 2.66 2.90
CA PRO A 98 8.31 3.93 2.87
C PRO A 98 8.87 4.87 3.92
N THR A 99 9.01 6.13 3.58
CA THR A 99 9.33 7.17 4.57
C THR A 99 8.19 7.26 5.59
N TYR A 100 8.47 7.78 6.79
CA TYR A 100 7.46 7.97 7.82
C TYR A 100 6.25 8.77 7.30
N ARG A 101 6.49 9.84 6.56
CA ARG A 101 5.44 10.61 5.86
C ARG A 101 4.57 9.72 4.97
N GLN A 102 5.17 8.79 4.20
CA GLN A 102 4.41 7.87 3.35
C GLN A 102 3.58 6.87 4.15
N GLN A 103 4.12 6.37 5.27
CA GLN A 103 3.39 5.49 6.20
C GLN A 103 2.17 6.20 6.78
N VAL A 104 2.34 7.41 7.32
CA VAL A 104 1.24 8.23 7.84
C VAL A 104 0.19 8.49 6.76
N MET A 105 0.60 8.88 5.55
CA MET A 105 -0.33 9.11 4.43
C MET A 105 -1.12 7.87 4.03
N ASN A 106 -0.52 6.68 4.12
CA ASN A 106 -1.24 5.43 3.84
C ASN A 106 -2.31 5.17 4.90
N VAL A 107 -1.96 5.32 6.18
CA VAL A 107 -2.92 5.21 7.29
C VAL A 107 -4.05 6.24 7.14
N MET A 108 -3.73 7.49 6.82
CA MET A 108 -4.72 8.54 6.56
C MET A 108 -5.70 8.16 5.43
N ARG A 109 -5.24 7.49 4.37
CA ARG A 109 -6.10 6.98 3.30
C ARG A 109 -7.03 5.88 3.78
N ASP A 110 -6.50 4.95 4.57
CA ASP A 110 -7.30 3.83 5.07
C ASP A 110 -8.38 4.31 6.04
N GLU A 111 -8.11 5.29 6.90
CA GLU A 111 -9.10 5.86 7.81
C GLU A 111 -10.28 6.54 7.08
N VAL A 112 -10.06 7.15 5.92
CA VAL A 112 -11.14 7.79 5.13
C VAL A 112 -11.77 6.87 4.08
N LYS A 113 -11.31 5.64 3.95
CA LYS A 113 -11.78 4.69 2.93
C LYS A 113 -13.28 4.41 3.02
N SER A 114 -13.83 4.37 4.23
CA SER A 114 -15.27 4.20 4.46
C SER A 114 -16.09 5.35 3.85
N ALA A 115 -15.63 6.59 4.01
CA ALA A 115 -16.29 7.76 3.42
C ALA A 115 -16.20 7.75 1.88
N ILE A 116 -15.06 7.36 1.32
CA ILE A 116 -14.88 7.21 -0.14
C ILE A 116 -15.83 6.14 -0.69
N ASN A 117 -15.93 4.99 -0.02
CA ASN A 117 -16.85 3.92 -0.40
C ASN A 117 -18.31 4.36 -0.28
N ALA A 118 -18.68 5.05 0.81
CA ALA A 118 -20.04 5.57 1.01
C ALA A 118 -20.45 6.57 -0.09
N PHE A 119 -19.52 7.42 -0.53
CA PHE A 119 -19.76 8.31 -1.67
C PHE A 119 -20.07 7.52 -2.95
N PHE A 120 -19.28 6.50 -3.29
CA PHE A 120 -19.53 5.65 -4.45
C PHE A 120 -20.89 4.95 -4.35
N GLU A 121 -21.20 4.35 -3.21
CA GLU A 121 -22.45 3.63 -3.00
C GLU A 121 -23.67 4.55 -3.08
N SER A 122 -23.58 5.78 -2.57
CA SER A 122 -24.65 6.76 -2.68
C SER A 122 -24.94 7.13 -4.14
N ARG A 123 -23.91 7.33 -4.96
CA ARG A 123 -24.03 7.62 -6.39
C ARG A 123 -24.61 6.41 -7.15
N ARG A 124 -24.19 5.20 -6.77
CA ARG A 124 -24.71 3.95 -7.34
C ARG A 124 -26.20 3.77 -7.03
N ALA A 125 -26.59 3.95 -5.78
CA ALA A 125 -27.98 3.84 -5.34
C ALA A 125 -28.91 4.88 -6.00
N ALA A 126 -28.39 6.08 -6.26
CA ALA A 126 -29.11 7.13 -6.97
C ALA A 126 -29.21 6.92 -8.50
N GLY A 127 -28.63 5.84 -9.04
CA GLY A 127 -28.57 5.59 -10.48
C GLY A 127 -27.73 6.63 -11.25
N SER A 128 -26.83 7.35 -10.55
CA SER A 128 -26.03 8.46 -11.10
C SER A 128 -24.55 8.08 -11.32
N LEU A 129 -24.31 6.86 -11.80
CA LEU A 129 -22.97 6.44 -12.21
C LEU A 129 -22.62 7.06 -13.57
N VAL A 130 -22.24 8.32 -13.55
CA VAL A 130 -21.73 9.07 -14.70
C VAL A 130 -20.43 9.78 -14.32
N SER A 131 -19.54 9.97 -15.29
CA SER A 131 -18.32 10.73 -15.08
C SER A 131 -18.65 12.20 -14.81
N ASP A 132 -18.18 12.74 -13.70
CA ASP A 132 -18.31 14.15 -13.36
C ASP A 132 -17.46 15.06 -14.27
N GLN A 133 -16.55 14.48 -15.07
CA GLN A 133 -15.74 15.19 -16.04
C GLN A 133 -16.39 15.22 -17.43
N SER A 134 -16.78 14.06 -17.96
CA SER A 134 -17.26 13.92 -19.34
C SER A 134 -18.76 13.69 -19.47
N GLY A 135 -19.47 13.37 -18.36
CA GLY A 135 -20.88 12.95 -18.40
C GLY A 135 -21.09 11.55 -18.96
N THR A 136 -20.03 10.81 -19.28
CA THR A 136 -20.13 9.46 -19.85
C THR A 136 -20.65 8.47 -18.80
N PRO A 137 -21.60 7.58 -19.17
CA PRO A 137 -22.05 6.52 -18.25
C PRO A 137 -20.89 5.62 -17.78
N LEU A 138 -20.87 5.31 -16.50
CA LEU A 138 -19.89 4.48 -15.83
C LEU A 138 -20.53 3.17 -15.37
N ASN A 139 -19.68 2.19 -15.08
CA ASN A 139 -20.06 0.94 -14.42
C ASN A 139 -19.14 0.64 -13.26
N SER A 140 -19.49 -0.32 -12.39
CA SER A 140 -18.74 -0.61 -11.17
C SER A 140 -17.27 -1.04 -11.41
N SER A 141 -16.94 -1.53 -12.61
CA SER A 141 -15.59 -1.99 -12.93
C SER A 141 -14.67 -0.91 -13.52
N ASN A 142 -15.23 0.16 -14.08
CA ASN A 142 -14.46 1.23 -14.71
C ASN A 142 -14.56 2.58 -13.99
N THR A 143 -15.15 2.62 -12.80
CA THR A 143 -15.34 3.85 -12.02
C THR A 143 -14.23 4.02 -10.99
N ALA A 144 -13.67 5.22 -10.93
CA ALA A 144 -12.78 5.67 -9.89
C ALA A 144 -13.41 6.84 -9.12
N VAL A 145 -13.39 6.77 -7.79
CA VAL A 145 -13.66 7.95 -6.95
C VAL A 145 -12.38 8.77 -6.89
N SER A 146 -12.48 10.04 -7.19
CA SER A 146 -11.35 10.96 -7.29
C SER A 146 -11.62 12.26 -6.54
N TYR A 147 -10.58 12.90 -6.06
CA TYR A 147 -10.63 14.28 -5.56
C TYR A 147 -10.74 15.20 -6.78
N PHE A 148 -11.97 15.63 -7.07
CA PHE A 148 -12.30 16.32 -8.32
C PHE A 148 -12.71 17.78 -8.05
N GLN A 149 -12.09 18.71 -8.79
CA GLN A 149 -12.32 20.17 -8.65
C GLN A 149 -12.03 20.75 -7.25
N GLY A 150 -11.22 20.07 -6.44
CA GLY A 150 -10.79 20.50 -5.11
C GLY A 150 -9.32 20.20 -4.86
N PRO A 151 -8.85 20.37 -3.62
CA PRO A 151 -7.52 19.98 -3.23
C PRO A 151 -7.33 18.48 -3.39
N SER A 152 -6.12 18.05 -3.74
CA SER A 152 -5.79 16.63 -3.81
C SER A 152 -5.76 16.02 -2.40
N PHE A 153 -5.83 14.69 -2.32
CA PHE A 153 -5.62 14.00 -1.04
C PHE A 153 -4.29 14.42 -0.37
N VAL A 154 -3.25 14.59 -1.17
CA VAL A 154 -1.92 14.99 -0.65
C VAL A 154 -1.99 16.38 -0.03
N ASP A 155 -2.64 17.34 -0.70
CA ASP A 155 -2.78 18.71 -0.18
C ASP A 155 -3.57 18.73 1.15
N ILE A 156 -4.67 17.97 1.23
CA ILE A 156 -5.49 17.85 2.45
C ILE A 156 -4.67 17.23 3.60
N ALA A 157 -3.91 16.16 3.30
CA ALA A 157 -3.08 15.50 4.29
C ALA A 157 -1.92 16.37 4.77
N GLU A 158 -1.29 17.14 3.88
CA GLU A 158 -0.23 18.10 4.25
C GLU A 158 -0.77 19.24 5.09
N GLU A 159 -1.95 19.77 4.77
CA GLU A 159 -2.60 20.80 5.57
C GLU A 159 -2.89 20.28 6.98
N PHE A 160 -3.48 19.10 7.10
CA PHE A 160 -3.74 18.48 8.40
C PHE A 160 -2.46 18.22 9.20
N ALA A 161 -1.44 17.66 8.58
CA ALA A 161 -0.17 17.41 9.24
C ALA A 161 0.44 18.72 9.81
N LYS A 162 0.38 19.81 9.05
CA LYS A 162 0.81 21.14 9.54
C LYS A 162 -0.01 21.63 10.74
N MET A 163 -1.34 21.42 10.72
CA MET A 163 -2.23 21.82 11.81
C MET A 163 -1.93 21.10 13.12
N VAL A 164 -1.45 19.88 13.08
CA VAL A 164 -1.18 19.06 14.26
C VAL A 164 0.28 19.08 14.72
N GLY A 165 1.14 19.87 14.06
CA GLY A 165 2.54 20.03 14.45
C GLY A 165 3.56 19.28 13.58
N GLY A 166 3.14 18.80 12.41
CA GLY A 166 3.99 18.10 11.45
C GLY A 166 3.72 16.60 11.39
N TRP A 167 4.36 15.93 10.42
CA TRP A 167 4.18 14.49 10.21
C TRP A 167 4.58 13.66 11.43
N GLU A 168 5.63 14.08 12.13
CA GLU A 168 6.18 13.40 13.31
C GLU A 168 5.26 13.49 14.56
N ALA A 169 4.30 14.43 14.55
CA ALA A 169 3.29 14.54 15.61
C ALA A 169 2.14 13.51 15.44
N ILE A 170 2.05 12.86 14.30
CA ILE A 170 1.05 11.83 14.02
C ILE A 170 1.67 10.46 14.31
N GLU A 171 1.58 10.00 15.56
CA GLU A 171 2.14 8.72 15.95
C GLU A 171 1.31 7.55 15.41
N LEU A 172 2.02 6.53 14.90
CA LEU A 172 1.42 5.28 14.43
C LEU A 172 1.72 4.14 15.41
N THR A 173 0.78 3.23 15.54
CA THR A 173 0.99 1.92 16.17
C THR A 173 1.19 0.89 15.06
N PRO A 174 2.06 -0.12 15.27
CA PRO A 174 2.11 -1.29 14.40
C PRO A 174 0.72 -1.93 14.33
N SER A 175 0.33 -2.36 13.15
CA SER A 175 -0.90 -3.14 12.98
C SER A 175 -0.60 -4.61 13.17
N THR A 176 -1.56 -5.33 13.74
CA THR A 176 -1.57 -6.80 13.72
C THR A 176 -1.98 -7.35 12.35
N GLU A 177 -2.48 -6.48 11.46
CA GLU A 177 -2.82 -6.81 10.09
C GLU A 177 -1.73 -6.30 9.14
N PRO A 178 -1.35 -7.08 8.13
CA PRO A 178 -0.25 -6.73 7.22
C PRO A 178 -0.41 -5.36 6.55
N GLY A 179 0.62 -4.51 6.69
CA GLY A 179 0.75 -3.26 5.95
C GLY A 179 -0.16 -2.11 6.40
N LEU A 180 -0.82 -2.22 7.55
CA LEU A 180 -1.73 -1.20 8.07
C LEU A 180 -1.33 -0.78 9.49
N GLY A 181 -0.42 0.20 9.62
CA GLY A 181 -0.33 0.99 10.83
C GLY A 181 -1.68 1.65 11.13
N ARG A 182 -1.89 2.06 12.37
CA ARG A 182 -3.08 2.84 12.79
C ARG A 182 -2.61 4.09 13.52
N PHE A 183 -3.41 5.12 13.52
CA PHE A 183 -3.17 6.22 14.43
C PHE A 183 -3.17 5.71 15.88
N LYS A 184 -2.14 6.05 16.62
CA LYS A 184 -2.05 5.76 18.05
C LYS A 184 -3.10 6.55 18.85
N ASP A 185 -3.29 7.80 18.47
CA ASP A 185 -4.29 8.71 19.04
C ASP A 185 -5.60 8.62 18.24
N ARG A 186 -6.65 8.09 18.86
CA ARG A 186 -7.97 7.93 18.21
C ARG A 186 -8.73 9.26 18.09
N ASP A 187 -8.51 10.23 18.95
CA ASP A 187 -9.10 11.56 18.81
C ASP A 187 -8.54 12.28 17.58
N LEU A 188 -7.28 12.00 17.25
CA LEU A 188 -6.65 12.52 16.05
C LEU A 188 -7.28 11.94 14.78
N VAL A 189 -7.77 10.70 14.82
CA VAL A 189 -8.51 10.10 13.69
C VAL A 189 -9.81 10.85 13.42
N GLU A 190 -10.57 11.16 14.47
CA GLU A 190 -11.84 11.89 14.32
C GLU A 190 -11.60 13.30 13.76
N ARG A 191 -10.56 13.96 14.23
CA ARG A 191 -10.12 15.26 13.70
C ARG A 191 -9.70 15.16 12.23
N TRP A 192 -8.93 14.13 11.88
CA TRP A 192 -8.54 13.87 10.48
C TRP A 192 -9.77 13.62 9.60
N PHE A 193 -10.68 12.76 10.05
CA PHE A 193 -11.89 12.44 9.31
C PHE A 193 -12.75 13.68 9.04
N SER A 194 -12.97 14.52 10.07
CA SER A 194 -13.70 15.77 9.95
C SER A 194 -13.01 16.74 8.98
N HIS A 195 -11.71 16.95 9.14
CA HIS A 195 -10.92 17.81 8.25
C HIS A 195 -10.98 17.33 6.80
N HIS A 196 -10.87 16.01 6.59
CA HIS A 196 -11.00 15.43 5.25
C HIS A 196 -12.38 15.67 4.64
N GLN A 197 -13.47 15.45 5.41
CA GLN A 197 -14.84 15.67 4.92
C GLN A 197 -15.11 17.14 4.54
N GLU A 198 -14.57 18.08 5.28
CA GLU A 198 -14.72 19.52 5.00
C GLU A 198 -13.98 19.96 3.73
N ARG A 199 -12.88 19.30 3.39
CA ARG A 199 -11.98 19.70 2.32
C ARG A 199 -12.14 18.90 1.04
N ALA A 200 -12.52 17.62 1.15
CA ALA A 200 -12.57 16.71 0.02
C ALA A 200 -13.76 17.01 -0.89
N VAL A 201 -13.48 17.34 -2.12
CA VAL A 201 -14.48 17.39 -3.20
C VAL A 201 -14.33 16.13 -4.03
N LEU A 202 -15.20 15.17 -3.78
CA LEU A 202 -15.17 13.87 -4.46
C LEU A 202 -15.99 13.90 -5.74
N GLY A 203 -15.52 13.19 -6.75
CA GLY A 203 -16.24 12.99 -8.01
C GLY A 203 -15.99 11.59 -8.56
N LEU A 204 -16.88 11.14 -9.46
CA LEU A 204 -16.71 9.91 -10.21
C LEU A 204 -16.04 10.20 -11.55
N LEU A 205 -15.01 9.42 -11.87
CA LEU A 205 -14.35 9.46 -13.16
C LEU A 205 -14.26 8.04 -13.72
N SER A 206 -14.12 7.91 -15.03
CA SER A 206 -13.66 6.64 -15.56
C SER A 206 -12.21 6.35 -15.13
N SER A 207 -11.83 5.09 -15.04
CA SER A 207 -10.44 4.71 -14.72
C SER A 207 -9.44 5.38 -15.66
N GLN A 208 -9.80 5.51 -16.94
CA GLN A 208 -8.97 6.15 -17.94
C GLN A 208 -8.81 7.67 -17.71
N GLU A 209 -9.90 8.38 -17.41
CA GLU A 209 -9.86 9.81 -17.08
C GLU A 209 -9.02 10.05 -15.84
N ASN A 210 -9.22 9.23 -14.79
CA ASN A 210 -8.46 9.34 -13.55
C ASN A 210 -6.95 9.11 -13.74
N GLN A 211 -6.56 8.18 -14.63
CA GLN A 211 -5.16 7.91 -14.96
C GLN A 211 -4.50 9.05 -15.76
N ARG A 212 -5.27 9.72 -16.63
CA ARG A 212 -4.77 10.82 -17.49
C ARG A 212 -4.70 12.17 -16.81
N ARG A 213 -5.24 12.30 -15.60
CA ARG A 213 -5.19 13.56 -14.86
C ARG A 213 -3.75 13.95 -14.53
N PRO A 214 -3.40 15.25 -14.66
CA PRO A 214 -2.14 15.73 -14.15
C PRO A 214 -2.00 15.39 -12.67
N ARG A 215 -0.93 14.71 -12.31
CA ARG A 215 -0.57 14.54 -10.89
C ARG A 215 0.16 15.81 -10.47
N ARG A 216 -0.46 16.58 -9.60
CA ARG A 216 0.17 17.73 -8.95
C ARG A 216 1.07 17.25 -7.81
#